data_f7b5bd3f54049a54562e59e5f1cdf12f
#
_entry.id   f7b5bd3f54049a54562e59e5f1cdf12f
#
_cell.length_a   1.000
_cell.length_b   1.000
_cell.length_c   1.000
_cell.angle_alpha   90.00
_cell.angle_beta   90.00
_cell.angle_gamma   90.00
#
_symmetry.space_group_name_H-M   'P 1'
#
loop_
_entity.id
_entity.type
_entity.pdbx_description
1 polymer ?
#
loop_
_entity_poly.entity_id
_entity_poly.type
_entity_poly.pdbx_seq_one_letter_code
_entity_poly.pdbx_strand_id
1 'polypeptide(L)'
;RDLHRVDRRQRQMCIRDSSCTGYKSANLIGSVDEEGKTNLAIFSSITHLGSDPAMIGFVLRPRTVPRNTYNNIFKNKYFTVNHVFEKDIADAHHTSAKYPKEVSEFDVTKLEPEFLDNFEAPFVKSSKVKFACKYLNEYDIKENRTVLVVAAIQTLYVDEKSIHEDGWIQLDKAGTVTINGLDGYAKTSLLERFEYARPKK
;
A
#
# COMPACT_ATOMS: atom_id res chain seq x y z
N ARG A 1 3.59 -14.67 -31.66
CA ARG A 1 4.95 -14.94 -31.08
C ARG A 1 5.65 -13.67 -30.57
N ASP A 2 5.43 -12.51 -31.20
CA ASP A 2 6.16 -11.27 -30.81
C ASP A 2 5.58 -10.57 -29.58
N LEU A 3 4.29 -10.64 -29.33
CA LEU A 3 3.63 -10.05 -28.15
C LEU A 3 4.17 -10.63 -26.83
N HIS A 4 4.39 -11.94 -26.76
CA HIS A 4 4.97 -12.60 -25.59
C HIS A 4 6.45 -12.19 -25.33
N ARG A 5 7.18 -11.86 -26.37
CA ARG A 5 8.59 -11.45 -26.26
C ARG A 5 8.71 -10.00 -25.80
N VAL A 6 7.83 -9.11 -26.24
CA VAL A 6 7.74 -7.72 -25.79
C VAL A 6 7.31 -7.68 -24.32
N ASP A 7 6.28 -8.43 -23.96
CA ASP A 7 5.74 -8.50 -22.58
C ASP A 7 6.79 -9.04 -21.61
N ARG A 8 7.57 -10.07 -21.97
CA ARG A 8 8.67 -10.59 -21.16
C ARG A 8 9.79 -9.58 -20.97
N ARG A 9 10.21 -8.86 -22.01
CA ARG A 9 11.25 -7.81 -21.92
C ARG A 9 10.79 -6.66 -21.04
N GLN A 10 9.55 -6.20 -21.24
CA GLN A 10 8.97 -5.12 -20.46
C GLN A 10 8.86 -5.51 -18.98
N ARG A 11 8.46 -6.75 -18.67
CA ARG A 11 8.43 -7.28 -17.30
C ARG A 11 9.83 -7.33 -16.69
N GLN A 12 10.84 -7.79 -17.42
CA GLN A 12 12.23 -7.84 -16.94
C GLN A 12 12.80 -6.44 -16.67
N MET A 13 12.51 -5.46 -17.52
CA MET A 13 12.86 -4.06 -17.29
C MET A 13 12.19 -3.53 -16.02
N CYS A 14 10.88 -3.71 -15.88
CA CYS A 14 10.14 -3.30 -14.69
C CYS A 14 10.70 -3.93 -13.40
N ILE A 15 11.05 -5.22 -13.41
CA ILE A 15 11.63 -5.89 -12.25
C ILE A 15 12.97 -5.26 -11.88
N ARG A 16 13.88 -5.10 -12.85
CA ARG A 16 15.21 -4.52 -12.61
C ARG A 16 15.12 -3.07 -12.13
N ASP A 17 14.34 -2.25 -12.83
CA ASP A 17 14.25 -0.82 -12.55
C ASP A 17 13.54 -0.54 -11.22
N SER A 18 12.52 -1.33 -10.87
CA SER A 18 11.86 -1.21 -9.58
C SER A 18 12.69 -1.75 -8.41
N SER A 19 13.54 -2.75 -8.64
CA SER A 19 14.40 -3.31 -7.59
C SER A 19 15.59 -2.41 -7.26
N CYS A 20 16.16 -1.67 -8.22
CA CYS A 20 17.27 -0.76 -7.97
C CYS A 20 16.87 0.45 -7.10
N THR A 21 15.58 0.73 -6.95
CA THR A 21 15.07 1.81 -6.07
C THR A 21 15.00 1.40 -4.60
N GLY A 22 15.45 0.21 -4.25
CA GLY A 22 15.55 -0.30 -2.88
C GLY A 22 14.27 -0.88 -2.33
N TYR A 23 14.31 -1.22 -1.06
CA TYR A 23 13.16 -1.74 -0.32
C TYR A 23 12.12 -0.65 -0.06
N LYS A 24 10.86 -1.00 -0.23
CA LYS A 24 9.70 -0.14 0.01
C LYS A 24 8.75 -0.84 0.97
N SER A 25 7.88 -0.09 1.64
CA SER A 25 6.81 -0.69 2.44
C SER A 25 5.88 -1.52 1.55
N ALA A 26 5.52 -2.72 1.99
CA ALA A 26 4.47 -3.51 1.36
C ALA A 26 3.15 -3.19 2.04
N ASN A 27 2.15 -2.74 1.27
CA ASN A 27 0.88 -2.29 1.81
C ASN A 27 -0.27 -2.84 1.00
N LEU A 28 -1.39 -3.09 1.67
CA LEU A 28 -2.67 -3.43 1.06
C LEU A 28 -3.60 -2.22 1.16
N ILE A 29 -4.15 -1.78 0.04
CA ILE A 29 -5.18 -0.74 0.01
C ILE A 29 -6.54 -1.42 -0.05
N GLY A 30 -7.35 -1.19 0.99
CA GLY A 30 -8.74 -1.60 1.06
C GLY A 30 -9.67 -0.48 0.58
N SER A 31 -10.64 -0.80 -0.25
CA SER A 31 -11.64 0.13 -0.76
C SER A 31 -12.98 -0.58 -0.98
N VAL A 32 -14.03 0.19 -1.18
CA VAL A 32 -15.35 -0.32 -1.55
C VAL A 32 -15.86 0.39 -2.80
N ASP A 33 -16.68 -0.26 -3.59
CA ASP A 33 -17.39 0.38 -4.68
C ASP A 33 -18.70 1.05 -4.21
N GLU A 34 -19.45 1.64 -5.13
CA GLU A 34 -20.72 2.31 -4.83
C GLU A 34 -21.82 1.36 -4.33
N GLU A 35 -21.67 0.07 -4.54
CA GLU A 35 -22.58 -0.99 -4.08
C GLU A 35 -22.15 -1.60 -2.73
N GLY A 36 -21.04 -1.10 -2.15
CA GLY A 36 -20.48 -1.60 -0.89
C GLY A 36 -19.60 -2.85 -1.06
N LYS A 37 -19.26 -3.23 -2.30
CA LYS A 37 -18.39 -4.37 -2.55
C LYS A 37 -16.94 -4.04 -2.25
N THR A 38 -16.31 -4.88 -1.45
CA THR A 38 -14.92 -4.73 -1.04
C THR A 38 -13.95 -5.03 -2.18
N ASN A 39 -12.80 -4.33 -2.17
CA ASN A 39 -11.67 -4.59 -3.04
C ASN A 39 -10.38 -4.40 -2.25
N LEU A 40 -9.39 -5.23 -2.50
CA LEU A 40 -8.09 -5.19 -1.85
C LEU A 40 -6.97 -5.33 -2.87
N ALA A 41 -5.97 -4.45 -2.82
CA ALA A 41 -4.86 -4.49 -3.75
C ALA A 41 -3.53 -4.14 -3.10
N ILE A 42 -2.46 -4.84 -3.48
CA ILE A 42 -1.12 -4.58 -2.96
C ILE A 42 -0.45 -3.39 -3.66
N PHE A 43 0.19 -2.53 -2.84
CA PHE A 43 0.94 -1.36 -3.27
C PHE A 43 2.29 -1.27 -2.57
N SER A 44 3.32 -0.85 -3.31
CA SER A 44 4.68 -0.60 -2.79
C SER A 44 5.13 0.86 -2.98
N SER A 45 4.23 1.74 -3.36
CA SER A 45 4.56 3.13 -3.69
C SER A 45 4.07 4.14 -2.65
N ILE A 46 3.58 3.67 -1.49
CA ILE A 46 3.10 4.57 -0.44
C ILE A 46 4.28 5.29 0.20
N THR A 47 4.18 6.62 0.27
CA THR A 47 5.20 7.48 0.86
C THR A 47 4.57 8.58 1.70
N HIS A 48 5.28 9.00 2.75
CA HIS A 48 4.91 10.15 3.57
C HIS A 48 5.14 11.45 2.79
N LEU A 49 4.19 12.39 2.87
CA LEU A 49 4.27 13.69 2.21
C LEU A 49 4.34 14.86 3.20
N GLY A 50 3.78 14.72 4.38
CA GLY A 50 3.75 15.79 5.38
C GLY A 50 3.06 15.37 6.66
N SER A 51 3.27 16.14 7.75
CA SER A 51 2.78 15.81 9.09
C SER A 51 1.69 16.78 9.59
N ASP A 52 1.56 17.95 8.99
CA ASP A 52 0.54 18.93 9.36
C ASP A 52 -0.06 19.58 8.10
N PRO A 53 -1.18 19.08 7.60
CA PRO A 53 -1.85 17.84 8.00
C PRO A 53 -1.05 16.56 7.65
N ALA A 54 -1.34 15.46 8.37
CA ALA A 54 -0.72 14.17 8.08
C ALA A 54 -1.17 13.65 6.72
N MET A 55 -0.24 13.53 5.77
CA MET A 55 -0.51 13.17 4.38
C MET A 55 0.39 12.06 3.87
N ILE A 56 -0.17 11.26 2.98
CA ILE A 56 0.56 10.27 2.18
C ILE A 56 0.33 10.49 0.70
N GLY A 57 1.25 9.97 -0.10
CA GLY A 57 1.08 9.81 -1.54
C GLY A 57 1.35 8.39 -1.98
N PHE A 58 0.74 7.98 -3.07
CA PHE A 58 1.08 6.74 -3.74
C PHE A 58 0.86 6.84 -5.24
N VAL A 59 1.61 6.02 -5.99
CA VAL A 59 1.58 6.06 -7.45
C VAL A 59 0.72 4.93 -7.99
N LEU A 60 -0.26 5.31 -8.81
CA LEU A 60 -1.06 4.40 -9.62
C LEU A 60 -0.42 4.21 -10.99
N ARG A 61 -0.43 2.98 -11.48
CA ARG A 61 -0.04 2.66 -12.86
C ARG A 61 -0.98 3.34 -13.85
N PRO A 62 -0.56 3.48 -15.14
CA PRO A 62 -1.39 4.10 -16.16
C PRO A 62 -2.82 3.56 -16.20
N ARG A 63 -3.78 4.46 -16.39
CA ARG A 63 -5.23 4.17 -16.48
C ARG A 63 -5.65 3.59 -17.83
N THR A 64 -4.76 2.87 -18.51
CA THR A 64 -5.04 2.23 -19.81
C THR A 64 -5.96 1.00 -19.70
N VAL A 65 -6.17 0.52 -18.50
CA VAL A 65 -7.10 -0.56 -18.15
C VAL A 65 -7.89 -0.16 -16.89
N PRO A 66 -9.10 -0.68 -16.68
CA PRO A 66 -9.86 -0.43 -15.46
C PRO A 66 -9.04 -0.77 -14.21
N ARG A 67 -9.13 0.10 -13.20
CA ARG A 67 -8.43 -0.01 -11.91
C ARG A 67 -9.47 0.12 -10.79
N ASN A 68 -9.98 -0.99 -10.29
CA ASN A 68 -11.06 -0.99 -9.31
C ASN A 68 -10.70 -0.14 -8.09
N THR A 69 -9.52 -0.34 -7.50
CA THR A 69 -9.03 0.45 -6.36
C THR A 69 -9.07 1.96 -6.64
N TYR A 70 -8.59 2.40 -7.82
CA TYR A 70 -8.62 3.81 -8.20
C TYR A 70 -10.05 4.33 -8.34
N ASN A 71 -10.91 3.60 -9.07
CA ASN A 71 -12.29 4.00 -9.28
C ASN A 71 -13.04 4.14 -7.96
N ASN A 72 -12.86 3.19 -7.04
CA ASN A 72 -13.46 3.20 -5.72
C ASN A 72 -12.99 4.42 -4.91
N ILE A 73 -11.67 4.65 -4.84
CA ILE A 73 -11.09 5.80 -4.12
C ILE A 73 -11.57 7.12 -4.72
N PHE A 74 -11.58 7.23 -6.06
CA PHE A 74 -12.00 8.46 -6.72
C PHE A 74 -13.46 8.80 -6.48
N LYS A 75 -14.34 7.80 -6.41
CA LYS A 75 -15.77 7.98 -6.18
C LYS A 75 -16.11 8.18 -4.71
N ASN A 76 -15.70 7.26 -3.85
CA ASN A 76 -16.11 7.23 -2.44
C ASN A 76 -15.23 8.11 -1.54
N LYS A 77 -14.04 8.52 -2.02
CA LYS A 77 -13.08 9.38 -1.32
C LYS A 77 -12.42 8.76 -0.09
N TYR A 78 -12.80 7.57 0.34
CA TYR A 78 -12.27 6.89 1.52
C TYR A 78 -11.65 5.55 1.15
N PHE A 79 -10.55 5.22 1.80
CA PHE A 79 -9.83 3.95 1.64
C PHE A 79 -8.96 3.68 2.86
N THR A 80 -8.49 2.46 2.99
CA THR A 80 -7.58 2.07 4.06
C THR A 80 -6.22 1.69 3.49
N VAL A 81 -5.19 1.88 4.31
CA VAL A 81 -3.84 1.36 4.06
C VAL A 81 -3.48 0.42 5.21
N ASN A 82 -3.04 -0.77 4.86
CA ASN A 82 -2.74 -1.83 5.80
C ASN A 82 -1.34 -2.37 5.50
N HIS A 83 -0.41 -2.28 6.44
CA HIS A 83 0.90 -2.89 6.26
C HIS A 83 0.78 -4.41 6.17
N VAL A 84 1.47 -5.00 5.21
CA VAL A 84 1.48 -6.47 5.05
C VAL A 84 2.19 -7.09 6.24
N PHE A 85 1.50 -8.01 6.92
CA PHE A 85 2.07 -8.81 7.99
C PHE A 85 2.84 -10.02 7.44
N GLU A 86 3.94 -10.40 8.06
CA GLU A 86 4.84 -11.45 7.56
C GLU A 86 4.17 -12.78 7.22
N LYS A 87 3.09 -13.15 7.92
CA LYS A 87 2.35 -14.40 7.67
C LYS A 87 1.43 -14.32 6.46
N ASP A 88 1.12 -13.13 5.99
CA ASP A 88 0.13 -12.87 4.95
C ASP A 88 0.74 -12.61 3.57
N ILE A 89 2.08 -12.74 3.44
CA ILE A 89 2.82 -12.39 2.22
C ILE A 89 2.22 -13.06 0.97
N ALA A 90 1.91 -14.37 1.05
CA ALA A 90 1.41 -15.13 -0.11
C ALA A 90 0.03 -14.62 -0.56
N ASP A 91 -0.88 -14.38 0.39
CA ASP A 91 -2.21 -13.86 0.12
C ASP A 91 -2.16 -12.40 -0.33
N ALA A 92 -1.32 -11.57 0.31
CA ALA A 92 -1.10 -10.18 -0.07
C ALA A 92 -0.54 -10.08 -1.50
N HIS A 93 0.44 -10.91 -1.85
CA HIS A 93 0.99 -10.96 -3.21
C HIS A 93 -0.09 -11.38 -4.22
N HIS A 94 -0.95 -12.33 -3.85
CA HIS A 94 -2.02 -12.82 -4.70
C HIS A 94 -3.03 -11.73 -5.07
N THR A 95 -3.23 -10.69 -4.24
CA THR A 95 -4.10 -9.55 -4.58
C THR A 95 -3.59 -8.73 -5.79
N SER A 96 -2.39 -9.00 -6.30
CA SER A 96 -1.88 -8.42 -7.54
C SER A 96 -2.44 -9.07 -8.81
N ALA A 97 -3.12 -10.21 -8.69
CA ALA A 97 -3.76 -10.89 -9.80
C ALA A 97 -4.93 -10.08 -10.36
N LYS A 98 -5.21 -10.26 -11.63
CA LYS A 98 -6.31 -9.54 -12.31
C LYS A 98 -7.61 -10.32 -12.15
N TYR A 99 -8.42 -9.91 -11.21
CA TYR A 99 -9.78 -10.43 -11.04
C TYR A 99 -10.81 -9.55 -11.76
N PRO A 100 -11.93 -10.12 -12.21
CA PRO A 100 -13.11 -9.35 -12.63
C PRO A 100 -13.60 -8.45 -11.50
N LYS A 101 -14.32 -7.36 -11.83
CA LYS A 101 -14.85 -6.40 -10.84
C LYS A 101 -15.77 -7.08 -9.80
N GLU A 102 -16.42 -8.15 -10.21
CA GLU A 102 -17.36 -8.92 -9.39
C GLU A 102 -16.69 -9.81 -8.33
N VAL A 103 -15.38 -9.94 -8.35
CA VAL A 103 -14.60 -10.74 -7.40
C VAL A 103 -13.79 -9.84 -6.48
N SER A 104 -14.05 -9.93 -5.18
CA SER A 104 -13.21 -9.29 -4.18
C SER A 104 -11.97 -10.15 -3.89
N GLU A 105 -10.82 -9.52 -3.73
CA GLU A 105 -9.60 -10.23 -3.34
C GLU A 105 -9.73 -10.86 -1.94
N PHE A 106 -10.59 -10.34 -1.09
CA PHE A 106 -10.93 -10.98 0.19
C PHE A 106 -11.62 -12.34 0.01
N ASP A 107 -12.39 -12.52 -1.07
CA ASP A 107 -13.12 -13.78 -1.34
C ASP A 107 -12.20 -14.91 -1.84
N VAL A 108 -11.03 -14.55 -2.39
CA VAL A 108 -10.09 -15.48 -3.05
C VAL A 108 -8.76 -15.62 -2.33
N THR A 109 -8.62 -14.96 -1.18
CA THR A 109 -7.46 -15.06 -0.28
C THR A 109 -7.92 -15.44 1.13
N LYS A 110 -6.98 -15.67 2.04
CA LYS A 110 -7.27 -15.89 3.46
C LYS A 110 -7.29 -14.59 4.28
N LEU A 111 -7.20 -13.45 3.63
CA LEU A 111 -7.27 -12.16 4.28
C LEU A 111 -8.72 -11.87 4.67
N GLU A 112 -8.94 -11.49 5.93
CA GLU A 112 -10.26 -11.16 6.45
C GLU A 112 -10.47 -9.64 6.46
N PRO A 113 -11.61 -9.14 5.92
CA PRO A 113 -11.96 -7.73 6.06
C PRO A 113 -12.39 -7.42 7.49
N GLU A 114 -12.09 -6.22 7.95
CA GLU A 114 -12.51 -5.66 9.23
C GLU A 114 -12.96 -4.21 9.03
N PHE A 115 -14.07 -3.82 9.62
CA PHE A 115 -14.55 -2.45 9.62
C PHE A 115 -14.44 -1.86 11.02
N LEU A 116 -13.72 -0.76 11.16
CA LEU A 116 -13.44 -0.10 12.44
C LEU A 116 -14.10 1.28 12.47
N ASP A 117 -14.64 1.66 13.62
CA ASP A 117 -15.20 2.99 13.92
C ASP A 117 -16.20 3.52 12.86
N ASN A 118 -16.99 2.62 12.27
CA ASN A 118 -17.92 2.90 11.17
C ASN A 118 -17.24 3.51 9.91
N PHE A 119 -15.94 3.26 9.72
CA PHE A 119 -15.25 3.69 8.52
C PHE A 119 -15.72 2.87 7.31
N GLU A 120 -15.97 3.55 6.19
CA GLU A 120 -16.66 2.96 5.02
C GLU A 120 -15.83 1.90 4.28
N ALA A 121 -14.50 1.95 4.35
CA ALA A 121 -13.62 1.03 3.64
C ALA A 121 -13.04 -0.06 4.56
N PRO A 122 -12.82 -1.30 4.05
CA PRO A 122 -12.35 -2.41 4.87
C PRO A 122 -10.87 -2.28 5.21
N PHE A 123 -10.51 -2.59 6.44
CA PHE A 123 -9.16 -2.88 6.87
C PHE A 123 -8.87 -4.38 6.69
N VAL A 124 -7.58 -4.73 6.70
CA VAL A 124 -7.15 -6.13 6.83
C VAL A 124 -6.98 -6.45 8.31
N LYS A 125 -7.75 -7.42 8.81
CA LYS A 125 -7.83 -7.78 10.24
C LYS A 125 -6.47 -8.16 10.83
N SER A 126 -5.65 -8.90 10.11
CA SER A 126 -4.33 -9.35 10.54
C SER A 126 -3.26 -8.25 10.58
N SER A 127 -3.48 -7.12 9.88
CA SER A 127 -2.52 -6.02 9.84
C SER A 127 -2.38 -5.36 11.20
N LYS A 128 -1.13 -5.22 11.67
CA LYS A 128 -0.78 -4.63 12.97
C LYS A 128 -0.61 -3.12 12.93
N VAL A 129 -0.40 -2.57 11.74
CA VAL A 129 -0.31 -1.14 11.49
C VAL A 129 -1.18 -0.83 10.29
N LYS A 130 -2.25 -0.11 10.50
CA LYS A 130 -3.25 0.22 9.48
C LYS A 130 -3.84 1.59 9.74
N PHE A 131 -4.24 2.28 8.68
CA PHE A 131 -4.79 3.62 8.82
C PHE A 131 -5.86 3.92 7.79
N ALA A 132 -6.82 4.74 8.22
CA ALA A 132 -7.90 5.28 7.43
C ALA A 132 -7.41 6.50 6.65
N CYS A 133 -7.78 6.61 5.39
CA CYS A 133 -7.38 7.70 4.52
C CYS A 133 -8.58 8.35 3.83
N LYS A 134 -8.48 9.68 3.66
CA LYS A 134 -9.36 10.46 2.80
C LYS A 134 -8.59 10.97 1.59
N TYR A 135 -9.07 10.65 0.39
CA TYR A 135 -8.55 11.21 -0.86
C TYR A 135 -8.65 12.74 -0.85
N LEU A 136 -7.59 13.41 -1.24
CA LEU A 136 -7.55 14.87 -1.34
C LEU A 136 -7.44 15.34 -2.79
N ASN A 137 -6.45 14.83 -3.52
CA ASN A 137 -6.13 15.26 -4.87
C ASN A 137 -5.32 14.21 -5.63
N GLU A 138 -5.14 14.43 -6.93
CA GLU A 138 -4.25 13.63 -7.76
C GLU A 138 -3.51 14.48 -8.77
N TYR A 139 -2.33 14.00 -9.21
CA TYR A 139 -1.49 14.66 -10.19
C TYR A 139 -1.07 13.68 -11.27
N ASP A 140 -1.37 14.01 -12.53
CA ASP A 140 -0.91 13.22 -13.68
C ASP A 140 0.58 13.41 -13.91
N ILE A 141 1.34 12.31 -13.89
CA ILE A 141 2.75 12.26 -14.27
C ILE A 141 2.80 11.97 -15.77
N LYS A 142 2.88 13.04 -16.57
CA LYS A 142 2.73 12.97 -18.05
C LYS A 142 3.80 12.12 -18.71
N GLU A 143 5.01 12.05 -18.14
CA GLU A 143 6.18 11.35 -18.65
C GLU A 143 5.95 9.85 -18.82
N ASN A 144 5.20 9.25 -17.93
CA ASN A 144 4.92 7.80 -17.94
C ASN A 144 3.44 7.46 -17.80
N ARG A 145 2.54 8.47 -17.79
CA ARG A 145 1.08 8.35 -17.66
C ARG A 145 0.62 7.71 -16.35
N THR A 146 1.46 7.75 -15.32
CA THR A 146 1.07 7.36 -13.97
C THR A 146 0.34 8.50 -13.26
N VAL A 147 -0.31 8.20 -12.14
CA VAL A 147 -1.03 9.19 -11.34
C VAL A 147 -0.48 9.14 -9.91
N LEU A 148 -0.06 10.27 -9.37
CA LEU A 148 0.22 10.43 -7.96
C LEU A 148 -1.08 10.79 -7.24
N VAL A 149 -1.55 9.92 -6.39
CA VAL A 149 -2.69 10.18 -5.51
C VAL A 149 -2.19 10.73 -4.18
N VAL A 150 -2.84 11.77 -3.68
CA VAL A 150 -2.57 12.40 -2.38
C VAL A 150 -3.77 12.23 -1.47
N ALA A 151 -3.52 11.79 -0.24
CA ALA A 151 -4.55 11.55 0.75
C ALA A 151 -4.13 12.01 2.15
N ALA A 152 -5.11 12.40 2.96
CA ALA A 152 -4.93 12.69 4.38
C ALA A 152 -5.15 11.43 5.21
N ILE A 153 -4.31 11.22 6.22
CA ILE A 153 -4.52 10.21 7.26
C ILE A 153 -5.60 10.75 8.21
N GLN A 154 -6.67 9.98 8.42
CA GLN A 154 -7.77 10.34 9.31
C GLN A 154 -7.59 9.70 10.70
N THR A 155 -7.27 8.42 10.72
CA THR A 155 -7.09 7.63 11.94
C THR A 155 -6.01 6.59 11.73
N LEU A 156 -5.19 6.37 12.74
CA LEU A 156 -4.12 5.37 12.76
C LEU A 156 -4.43 4.31 13.83
N TYR A 157 -4.37 3.04 13.42
CA TYR A 157 -4.51 1.88 14.30
C TYR A 157 -3.19 1.12 14.35
N VAL A 158 -2.63 0.98 15.53
CA VAL A 158 -1.33 0.32 15.78
C VAL A 158 -1.46 -0.59 16.99
N ASP A 159 -0.87 -1.78 16.92
CA ASP A 159 -0.70 -2.64 18.08
C ASP A 159 0.20 -1.91 19.10
N GLU A 160 -0.31 -1.68 20.32
CA GLU A 160 0.38 -0.94 21.40
C GLU A 160 1.79 -1.47 21.67
N LYS A 161 1.99 -2.80 21.52
CA LYS A 161 3.30 -3.44 21.69
C LYS A 161 4.35 -3.00 20.67
N SER A 162 3.90 -2.36 19.60
CA SER A 162 4.75 -1.86 18.53
C SER A 162 5.02 -0.36 18.63
N ILE A 163 4.52 0.30 19.68
CA ILE A 163 4.74 1.73 19.91
C ILE A 163 5.85 1.89 20.95
N HIS A 164 6.89 2.64 20.62
CA HIS A 164 7.93 3.05 21.53
C HIS A 164 7.43 4.19 22.45
N GLU A 165 8.04 4.39 23.62
CA GLU A 165 7.64 5.40 24.61
C GLU A 165 7.53 6.83 24.05
N ASP A 166 8.34 7.17 23.05
CA ASP A 166 8.33 8.46 22.36
C ASP A 166 7.34 8.54 21.19
N GLY A 167 6.48 7.52 21.02
CA GLY A 167 5.47 7.45 19.97
C GLY A 167 5.96 6.88 18.63
N TRP A 168 7.24 6.50 18.52
CA TRP A 168 7.75 5.89 17.30
C TRP A 168 7.22 4.47 17.09
N ILE A 169 6.72 4.19 15.87
CA ILE A 169 6.16 2.88 15.51
C ILE A 169 7.28 1.95 15.07
N GLN A 170 7.48 0.86 15.80
CA GLN A 170 8.49 -0.17 15.55
C GLN A 170 7.95 -1.19 14.55
N LEU A 171 8.11 -0.92 13.25
CA LEU A 171 7.55 -1.75 12.17
C LEU A 171 8.15 -3.15 12.13
N ASP A 172 9.40 -3.33 12.56
CA ASP A 172 10.05 -4.62 12.72
C ASP A 172 9.39 -5.46 13.83
N LYS A 173 9.04 -4.86 14.96
CA LYS A 173 8.30 -5.53 16.04
C LYS A 173 6.84 -5.80 15.68
N ALA A 174 6.24 -4.96 14.85
CA ALA A 174 4.90 -5.20 14.32
C ALA A 174 4.86 -6.37 13.33
N GLY A 175 6.02 -6.90 12.91
CA GLY A 175 6.11 -7.99 11.94
C GLY A 175 5.70 -7.58 10.54
N THR A 176 5.83 -6.30 10.21
CA THR A 176 5.56 -5.81 8.86
C THR A 176 6.71 -6.18 7.92
N VAL A 177 6.42 -6.25 6.63
CA VAL A 177 7.41 -6.61 5.61
C VAL A 177 7.62 -5.48 4.62
N THR A 178 8.77 -5.54 3.95
CA THR A 178 9.11 -4.68 2.82
C THR A 178 9.11 -5.48 1.53
N ILE A 179 9.03 -4.76 0.40
CA ILE A 179 9.09 -5.35 -0.93
C ILE A 179 10.22 -4.72 -1.73
N ASN A 180 11.00 -5.55 -2.41
CA ASN A 180 11.98 -5.15 -3.41
C ASN A 180 11.50 -5.61 -4.80
N GLY A 181 11.52 -4.71 -5.76
CA GLY A 181 10.96 -4.99 -7.08
C GLY A 181 9.44 -5.19 -7.02
N LEU A 182 8.96 -6.26 -7.64
CA LEU A 182 7.53 -6.57 -7.74
C LEU A 182 7.09 -7.75 -6.86
N ASP A 183 8.04 -8.58 -6.40
CA ASP A 183 7.76 -9.90 -5.86
C ASP A 183 8.77 -10.38 -4.78
N GLY A 184 9.79 -9.58 -4.46
CA GLY A 184 10.80 -9.90 -3.45
C GLY A 184 10.44 -9.32 -2.09
N TYR A 185 9.89 -10.13 -1.19
CA TYR A 185 9.54 -9.70 0.18
C TYR A 185 10.69 -9.93 1.16
N ALA A 186 10.86 -9.01 2.10
CA ALA A 186 11.87 -9.11 3.14
C ALA A 186 11.32 -8.66 4.49
N LYS A 187 11.78 -9.31 5.55
CA LYS A 187 11.61 -8.85 6.92
C LYS A 187 12.66 -7.80 7.23
N THR A 188 12.25 -6.71 7.84
CA THR A 188 13.18 -5.66 8.30
C THR A 188 13.67 -5.95 9.71
N SER A 189 14.86 -5.45 10.03
CA SER A 189 15.42 -5.41 11.36
C SER A 189 16.03 -4.05 11.58
N LEU A 190 15.64 -3.37 12.65
CA LEU A 190 16.25 -2.11 13.03
C LEU A 190 17.71 -2.37 13.45
N LEU A 191 18.62 -1.64 12.83
CA LEU A 191 20.03 -1.68 13.22
C LEU A 191 20.32 -0.66 14.32
N GLU A 192 19.91 0.58 14.08
CA GLU A 192 20.17 1.67 15.03
C GLU A 192 19.20 2.83 14.77
N ARG A 193 18.91 3.60 15.82
CA ARG A 193 18.13 4.84 15.77
C ARG A 193 18.94 5.95 16.41
N PHE A 194 19.16 7.02 15.66
CA PHE A 194 19.99 8.13 16.08
C PHE A 194 19.15 9.30 16.60
N GLU A 195 19.72 10.09 17.46
CA GLU A 195 19.18 11.40 17.83
C GLU A 195 19.20 12.37 16.66
N TYR A 196 18.45 13.47 16.76
CA TYR A 196 18.44 14.50 15.74
C TYR A 196 19.86 15.05 15.49
N ALA A 197 20.32 14.97 14.24
CA ALA A 197 21.65 15.41 13.87
C ALA A 197 21.78 16.94 14.00
N ARG A 198 22.82 17.39 14.69
CA ARG A 198 23.18 18.80 14.82
C ARG A 198 24.55 19.05 14.17
N PRO A 199 24.83 20.29 13.67
CA PRO A 199 26.16 20.63 13.18
C PRO A 199 27.22 20.33 14.24
N LYS A 200 28.30 19.67 13.83
CA LYS A 200 29.47 19.50 14.70
C LYS A 200 30.11 20.89 14.92
N LYS A 201 30.39 21.19 16.20
CA LYS A 201 31.18 22.39 16.54
C LYS A 201 32.62 22.21 16.16
#